data_7140c37cc35f51dc91dffe92db204341
#
_entry.id   7140c37cc35f51dc91dffe92db204341
#
_cell.length_a   1.000
_cell.length_b   1.000
_cell.length_c   1.000
_cell.angle_alpha   90.00
_cell.angle_beta   90.00
_cell.angle_gamma   90.00
#
_symmetry.space_group_name_H-M   'P 1'
#
loop_
_entity.id
_entity.type
_entity.pdbx_description
1 polymer ?
#
loop_
_entity_poly.entity_id
_entity_poly.type
_entity_poly.pdbx_seq_one_letter_code
_entity_poly.pdbx_strand_id
1 'polypeptide(L)'
;MSTNQKTIVIVDDEKAYADFLTAMLTETFGCPVRTFHRATDALAELAGVNAGIVITDYHMPQMTGLVFIQRASKIAPGVPFVLVTGNSFHCDDHAVGPDLPLRAILTKPFSWRKLADEILRHAPDLALKPGRAVGMASPDTPA
;
A
#
# COMPACT_ATOMS: atom_id res chain seq x y z
N MET A 1 12.38 -3.88 21.19
CA MET A 1 12.05 -4.37 20.63
C MET A 1 10.90 -4.16 20.14
N SER A 2 10.58 -3.80 19.37
CA SER A 2 9.50 -3.48 19.02
C SER A 2 8.87 -4.38 18.25
N THR A 3 8.40 -5.25 18.76
CA THR A 3 7.73 -6.25 18.10
C THR A 3 6.43 -5.77 17.59
N ASN A 4 5.99 -4.59 17.93
CA ASN A 4 4.74 -4.10 17.45
C ASN A 4 4.86 -3.21 16.24
N GLN A 5 6.03 -3.13 15.68
CA GLN A 5 6.22 -2.28 14.53
C GLN A 5 5.46 -2.85 13.33
N LYS A 6 4.67 -2.02 12.71
CA LYS A 6 3.86 -2.45 11.57
C LYS A 6 4.63 -2.34 10.28
N THR A 7 4.23 -3.12 9.31
CA THR A 7 4.90 -3.24 8.02
C THR A 7 4.02 -2.69 6.92
N ILE A 8 4.62 -2.00 5.97
CA ILE A 8 3.95 -1.60 4.74
C ILE A 8 4.07 -2.78 3.78
N VAL A 9 2.95 -3.27 3.27
CA VAL A 9 2.95 -4.41 2.35
C VAL A 9 2.63 -3.92 0.95
N ILE A 10 3.43 -4.33 -0.03
CA ILE A 10 3.22 -4.00 -1.43
C ILE A 10 3.00 -5.28 -2.21
N VAL A 11 1.97 -5.32 -3.03
CA VAL A 11 1.69 -6.48 -3.88
C VAL A 11 1.57 -5.99 -5.31
N ASP A 12 2.54 -6.34 -6.16
CA ASP A 12 2.58 -5.85 -7.53
C ASP A 12 3.45 -6.80 -8.34
N ASP A 13 2.92 -7.34 -9.42
CA ASP A 13 3.67 -8.28 -10.24
C ASP A 13 4.68 -7.60 -11.15
N GLU A 14 4.63 -6.28 -11.26
CA GLU A 14 5.60 -5.56 -12.06
C GLU A 14 6.79 -5.27 -11.17
N LYS A 15 7.79 -6.11 -11.27
CA LYS A 15 8.90 -6.08 -10.32
C LYS A 15 9.61 -4.74 -10.25
N ALA A 16 9.88 -4.14 -11.38
CA ALA A 16 10.63 -2.87 -11.37
C ALA A 16 9.88 -1.78 -10.63
N TYR A 17 8.57 -1.71 -10.85
CA TYR A 17 7.77 -0.70 -10.18
C TYR A 17 7.66 -0.98 -8.69
N ALA A 18 7.46 -2.23 -8.34
CA ALA A 18 7.38 -2.61 -6.93
C ALA A 18 8.69 -2.31 -6.21
N ASP A 19 9.81 -2.58 -6.85
CA ASP A 19 11.11 -2.31 -6.26
C ASP A 19 11.32 -0.82 -6.08
N PHE A 20 10.87 -0.03 -7.05
CA PHE A 20 10.97 1.42 -6.94
C PHE A 20 10.16 1.92 -5.74
N LEU A 21 8.92 1.47 -5.61
CA LEU A 21 8.10 1.88 -4.47
C LEU A 21 8.70 1.43 -3.16
N THR A 22 9.23 0.22 -3.13
CA THR A 22 9.85 -0.31 -1.92
C THR A 22 11.00 0.59 -1.48
N ALA A 23 11.85 0.98 -2.43
CA ALA A 23 12.98 1.83 -2.12
C ALA A 23 12.51 3.19 -1.59
N MET A 24 11.53 3.79 -2.26
CA MET A 24 11.07 5.11 -1.86
C MET A 24 10.40 5.09 -0.49
N LEU A 25 9.61 4.07 -0.23
CA LEU A 25 8.91 3.99 1.05
C LEU A 25 9.86 3.62 2.18
N THR A 26 10.86 2.79 1.90
CA THR A 26 11.87 2.47 2.89
C THR A 26 12.66 3.72 3.28
N GLU A 27 12.91 4.59 2.31
CA GLU A 27 13.61 5.84 2.61
C GLU A 27 12.74 6.80 3.40
N THR A 28 11.45 6.77 3.20
CA THR A 28 10.54 7.73 3.78
C THR A 28 10.05 7.32 5.17
N PHE A 29 9.72 6.06 5.33
CA PHE A 29 9.14 5.59 6.59
C PHE A 29 10.18 4.82 7.39
N GLY A 30 10.03 4.84 8.70
CA GLY A 30 10.96 4.13 9.56
C GLY A 30 10.51 2.71 9.88
N CYS A 31 9.57 2.19 9.11
CA CYS A 31 9.05 0.85 9.35
C CYS A 31 9.48 -0.09 8.22
N PRO A 32 9.39 -1.39 8.42
CA PRO A 32 9.74 -2.33 7.35
C PRO A 32 8.74 -2.29 6.21
N VAL A 33 9.22 -2.61 5.01
CA VAL A 33 8.40 -2.70 3.82
C VAL A 33 8.56 -4.11 3.28
N ARG A 34 7.46 -4.80 3.05
CA ARG A 34 7.49 -6.15 2.53
C ARG A 34 6.82 -6.18 1.18
N THR A 35 7.48 -6.74 0.19
CA THR A 35 6.98 -6.74 -1.19
C THR A 35 6.72 -8.14 -1.67
N PHE A 36 5.56 -8.33 -2.28
CA PHE A 36 5.21 -9.59 -2.91
C PHE A 36 4.93 -9.33 -4.38
N HIS A 37 5.42 -10.21 -5.24
CA HIS A 37 5.18 -10.05 -6.68
C HIS A 37 4.06 -10.95 -7.17
N ARG A 38 3.44 -11.71 -6.28
CA ARG A 38 2.31 -12.54 -6.62
C ARG A 38 1.28 -12.44 -5.52
N ALA A 39 0.02 -12.26 -5.91
CA ALA A 39 -1.05 -12.16 -4.94
C ALA A 39 -1.17 -13.41 -4.09
N THR A 40 -0.94 -14.57 -4.69
CA THR A 40 -1.04 -15.82 -3.95
C THR A 40 0.02 -15.92 -2.86
N ASP A 41 1.23 -15.41 -3.14
CA ASP A 41 2.27 -15.41 -2.12
C ASP A 41 1.92 -14.47 -0.97
N ALA A 42 1.36 -13.32 -1.31
CA ALA A 42 0.95 -12.39 -0.28
C ALA A 42 -0.13 -13.00 0.62
N LEU A 43 -1.11 -13.68 0.01
CA LEU A 43 -2.16 -14.29 0.81
C LEU A 43 -1.60 -15.39 1.71
N ALA A 44 -0.62 -16.13 1.21
CA ALA A 44 -0.05 -17.22 1.99
C ALA A 44 0.74 -16.73 3.20
N GLU A 45 1.32 -15.52 3.12
CA GLU A 45 2.17 -15.03 4.19
C GLU A 45 1.58 -13.92 5.02
N LEU A 46 0.46 -13.38 4.60
CA LEU A 46 -0.07 -12.18 5.25
C LEU A 46 -0.42 -12.39 6.72
N ALA A 47 -0.86 -13.58 7.08
CA ALA A 47 -1.21 -13.86 8.46
C ALA A 47 -0.02 -13.71 9.40
N GLY A 48 1.18 -13.90 8.89
CA GLY A 48 2.38 -13.77 9.70
C GLY A 48 3.02 -12.39 9.63
N VAL A 49 2.40 -11.45 8.94
CA VAL A 49 2.94 -10.12 8.80
C VAL A 49 2.10 -9.15 9.61
N ASN A 50 2.74 -8.34 10.40
CA ASN A 50 2.01 -7.31 11.15
C ASN A 50 1.80 -6.11 10.22
N ALA A 51 0.83 -6.22 9.34
CA ALA A 51 0.62 -5.22 8.29
C ALA A 51 -0.04 -3.97 8.84
N GLY A 52 0.50 -2.83 8.49
CA GLY A 52 -0.11 -1.55 8.82
C GLY A 52 -0.97 -1.01 7.69
N ILE A 53 -0.58 -1.33 6.46
CA ILE A 53 -1.33 -0.94 5.28
C ILE A 53 -0.88 -1.86 4.15
N VAL A 54 -1.77 -2.15 3.22
CA VAL A 54 -1.46 -2.99 2.07
C VAL A 54 -1.74 -2.19 0.81
N ILE A 55 -0.75 -2.11 -0.08
CA ILE A 55 -0.87 -1.43 -1.35
C ILE A 55 -0.82 -2.49 -2.43
N THR A 56 -1.87 -2.61 -3.21
CA THR A 56 -1.93 -3.66 -4.23
C THR A 56 -2.26 -3.09 -5.59
N ASP A 57 -1.64 -3.65 -6.62
CA ASP A 57 -1.98 -3.33 -7.98
C ASP A 57 -3.32 -3.99 -8.31
N TYR A 58 -4.05 -3.42 -9.25
CA TYR A 58 -5.31 -4.00 -9.67
C TYR A 58 -5.08 -5.16 -10.63
N HIS A 59 -4.18 -4.97 -11.59
CA HIS A 59 -3.95 -5.99 -12.62
C HIS A 59 -2.85 -6.95 -12.21
N MET A 60 -3.22 -8.14 -11.87
CA MET A 60 -2.28 -9.19 -11.51
C MET A 60 -2.73 -10.50 -12.15
N PRO A 61 -1.79 -11.38 -12.50
CA PRO A 61 -2.17 -12.60 -13.23
C PRO A 61 -3.09 -13.54 -12.49
N GLN A 62 -2.91 -13.65 -11.18
CA GLN A 62 -3.68 -14.66 -10.45
C GLN A 62 -5.08 -14.19 -10.12
N MET A 63 -5.25 -12.91 -9.87
CA MET A 63 -6.54 -12.36 -9.49
C MET A 63 -6.44 -10.85 -9.57
N THR A 64 -7.57 -10.16 -9.64
CA THR A 64 -7.51 -8.70 -9.61
C THR A 64 -7.21 -8.23 -8.21
N GLY A 65 -6.80 -6.97 -8.12
CA GLY A 65 -6.54 -6.40 -6.81
C GLY A 65 -7.76 -6.36 -5.92
N LEU A 66 -8.96 -6.22 -6.51
CA LEU A 66 -10.17 -6.22 -5.69
C LEU A 66 -10.46 -7.59 -5.10
N VAL A 67 -10.24 -8.65 -5.88
CA VAL A 67 -10.40 -10.00 -5.34
C VAL A 67 -9.37 -10.25 -4.26
N PHE A 68 -8.14 -9.77 -4.50
CA PHE A 68 -7.10 -9.90 -3.50
C PHE A 68 -7.52 -9.22 -2.19
N ILE A 69 -8.05 -7.99 -2.28
CA ILE A 69 -8.47 -7.25 -1.08
C ILE A 69 -9.57 -8.02 -0.35
N GLN A 70 -10.51 -8.58 -1.09
CA GLN A 70 -11.58 -9.34 -0.46
C GLN A 70 -11.03 -10.50 0.35
N ARG A 71 -10.06 -11.21 -0.20
CA ARG A 71 -9.48 -12.34 0.49
C ARG A 71 -8.55 -11.91 1.60
N ALA A 72 -7.72 -10.92 1.33
CA ALA A 72 -6.73 -10.48 2.31
C ALA A 72 -7.38 -9.82 3.52
N SER A 73 -8.50 -9.16 3.34
CA SER A 73 -9.17 -8.50 4.45
C SER A 73 -9.68 -9.50 5.48
N LYS A 74 -9.91 -10.72 5.09
CA LYS A 74 -10.33 -11.75 6.03
C LYS A 74 -9.14 -12.30 6.80
N ILE A 75 -7.96 -12.24 6.21
CA ILE A 75 -6.75 -12.70 6.85
C ILE A 75 -6.21 -11.63 7.80
N ALA A 76 -6.32 -10.37 7.39
CA ALA A 76 -5.80 -9.26 8.16
C ALA A 76 -6.90 -8.23 8.39
N PRO A 77 -7.83 -8.54 9.28
CA PRO A 77 -8.96 -7.62 9.51
C PRO A 77 -8.48 -6.31 10.11
N GLY A 78 -9.11 -5.23 9.69
CA GLY A 78 -8.76 -3.92 10.20
C GLY A 78 -7.63 -3.22 9.49
N VAL A 79 -6.95 -3.88 8.57
CA VAL A 79 -5.85 -3.26 7.85
C VAL A 79 -6.40 -2.48 6.66
N PRO A 80 -5.98 -1.23 6.46
CA PRO A 80 -6.44 -0.45 5.29
C PRO A 80 -5.73 -0.89 4.02
N PHE A 81 -6.43 -0.80 2.90
CA PHE A 81 -5.88 -1.17 1.60
C PHE A 81 -5.92 0.02 0.65
N VAL A 82 -4.90 0.13 -0.19
CA VAL A 82 -4.82 1.12 -1.26
C VAL A 82 -4.70 0.36 -2.57
N LEU A 83 -5.54 0.69 -3.53
CA LEU A 83 -5.52 0.05 -4.84
C LEU A 83 -4.83 0.94 -5.84
N VAL A 84 -3.93 0.39 -6.63
CA VAL A 84 -3.21 1.12 -7.65
C VAL A 84 -3.61 0.53 -9.00
N THR A 85 -3.96 1.38 -9.95
CA THR A 85 -4.36 0.89 -11.26
C THR A 85 -3.72 1.72 -12.34
N GLY A 86 -3.42 1.09 -13.45
CA GLY A 86 -2.77 1.78 -14.56
C GLY A 86 -3.73 2.41 -15.53
N ASN A 87 -5.02 2.13 -15.42
CA ASN A 87 -5.96 2.67 -16.35
C ASN A 87 -7.07 3.36 -15.65
N SER A 88 -7.88 4.09 -16.39
CA SER A 88 -9.02 4.71 -15.80
C SER A 88 -9.97 3.60 -15.46
N PHE A 89 -9.87 3.08 -14.33
CA PHE A 89 -10.64 1.98 -13.87
C PHE A 89 -11.87 2.50 -13.17
N HIS A 90 -12.99 1.96 -13.52
CA HIS A 90 -14.20 2.40 -12.89
C HIS A 90 -14.59 1.43 -11.83
N CYS A 91 -14.10 1.67 -10.68
CA CYS A 91 -14.43 0.79 -9.60
C CYS A 91 -15.63 1.24 -8.88
N ASP A 92 -16.28 2.14 -9.44
CA ASP A 92 -17.39 2.66 -8.83
C ASP A 92 -18.38 1.68 -8.73
N ASP A 93 -18.28 0.80 -9.39
CA ASP A 93 -19.28 0.06 -9.49
C ASP A 93 -19.54 -0.69 -8.36
N HIS A 94 -19.40 -1.78 -8.31
CA HIS A 94 -19.91 -2.56 -7.35
C HIS A 94 -18.91 -3.18 -6.58
N ALA A 95 -17.77 -3.03 -6.94
CA ALA A 95 -16.76 -3.77 -6.29
C ALA A 95 -16.33 -3.12 -5.01
N VAL A 96 -16.61 -1.86 -4.84
CA VAL A 96 -16.17 -1.17 -3.68
C VAL A 96 -17.34 -0.93 -2.80
N GLY A 97 -17.59 -1.78 -1.90
CA GLY A 97 -18.67 -1.61 -0.97
C GLY A 97 -18.17 -1.20 0.39
N PRO A 98 -19.05 -0.88 1.28
CA PRO A 98 -18.64 -0.48 2.62
C PRO A 98 -17.95 -1.58 3.39
N ASP A 99 -18.08 -2.80 2.95
CA ASP A 99 -17.46 -3.89 3.65
C ASP A 99 -16.01 -4.07 3.28
N LEU A 100 -15.55 -3.48 2.20
CA LEU A 100 -14.16 -3.60 1.85
C LEU A 100 -13.36 -2.50 2.50
N PRO A 101 -12.21 -2.82 3.07
CA PRO A 101 -11.37 -1.81 3.71
C PRO A 101 -10.50 -1.08 2.71
N LEU A 102 -11.02 -0.80 1.54
CA LEU A 102 -10.31 -0.05 0.52
C LEU A 102 -10.46 1.43 0.82
N ARG A 103 -9.34 2.09 1.07
CA ARG A 103 -9.36 3.47 1.51
C ARG A 103 -8.98 4.47 0.44
N ALA A 104 -8.24 4.05 -0.56
CA ALA A 104 -7.83 4.97 -1.62
C ALA A 104 -7.54 4.21 -2.90
N ILE A 105 -7.75 4.89 -4.03
CA ILE A 105 -7.42 4.34 -5.34
C ILE A 105 -6.52 5.35 -6.02
N LEU A 106 -5.35 4.90 -6.44
CA LEU A 106 -4.41 5.75 -7.13
C LEU A 106 -4.24 5.27 -8.55
N THR A 107 -4.25 6.20 -9.49
CA THR A 107 -4.08 5.86 -10.90
C THR A 107 -2.65 6.19 -11.32
N LYS A 108 -1.98 5.24 -11.92
CA LYS A 108 -0.63 5.45 -12.45
C LYS A 108 -0.71 6.38 -13.66
N PRO A 109 0.26 7.23 -13.86
CA PRO A 109 1.38 7.48 -12.96
C PRO A 109 0.97 8.42 -11.84
N PHE A 110 1.52 8.20 -10.67
CA PHE A 110 1.30 9.10 -9.56
C PHE A 110 2.66 9.33 -8.91
N SER A 111 2.79 10.42 -8.16
CA SER A 111 4.03 10.66 -7.48
C SER A 111 4.10 9.79 -6.24
N TRP A 112 5.30 9.40 -5.87
CA TRP A 112 5.46 8.60 -4.65
C TRP A 112 4.99 9.38 -3.42
N ARG A 113 5.01 10.70 -3.51
CA ARG A 113 4.52 11.51 -2.41
C ARG A 113 3.04 11.36 -2.21
N LYS A 114 2.30 11.24 -3.30
CA LYS A 114 0.88 11.02 -3.16
C LYS A 114 0.60 9.71 -2.45
N LEU A 115 1.36 8.68 -2.76
CA LEU A 115 1.21 7.42 -2.08
C LEU A 115 1.59 7.56 -0.60
N ALA A 116 2.68 8.25 -0.32
CA ALA A 116 3.09 8.44 1.06
C ALA A 116 2.04 9.21 1.86
N ASP A 117 1.41 10.22 1.25
CA ASP A 117 0.35 10.96 1.90
C ASP A 117 -0.85 10.07 2.22
N GLU A 118 -1.20 9.17 1.32
CA GLU A 118 -2.31 8.26 1.57
C GLU A 118 -1.97 7.28 2.68
N ILE A 119 -0.71 6.83 2.72
CA ILE A 119 -0.29 5.95 3.80
C ILE A 119 -0.42 6.67 5.15
N LEU A 120 0.04 7.90 5.22
CA LEU A 120 -0.06 8.64 6.47
C LEU A 120 -1.50 8.92 6.86
N ARG A 121 -2.36 9.16 5.87
CA ARG A 121 -3.75 9.45 6.15
C ARG A 121 -4.48 8.24 6.73
N HIS A 122 -4.19 7.07 6.22
CA HIS A 122 -4.94 5.87 6.60
C HIS A 122 -4.20 4.96 7.59
N ALA A 123 -2.92 5.19 7.77
CA ALA A 123 -2.12 4.43 8.73
C ALA A 123 -1.17 5.38 9.47
N PRO A 124 -1.73 6.32 10.23
CA PRO A 124 -0.92 7.37 10.85
C PRO A 124 0.07 6.87 11.89
N ASP A 125 -0.08 5.65 12.33
CA ASP A 125 0.86 5.10 13.29
C ASP A 125 2.14 4.58 12.60
N LEU A 126 2.21 4.61 11.28
CA LEU A 126 3.45 4.29 10.61
C LEU A 126 4.32 5.54 10.65
N ALA A 127 5.49 5.42 11.24
CA ALA A 127 6.28 6.60 11.51
C ALA A 127 7.16 6.98 10.34
N LEU A 128 7.27 8.27 10.08
CA LEU A 128 8.25 8.74 9.12
C LEU A 128 9.64 8.64 9.73
N LYS A 129 10.64 8.48 8.89
CA LYS A 129 11.99 8.51 9.38
C LYS A 129 12.31 9.87 9.95
N PRO A 130 13.13 9.93 10.98
CA PRO A 130 13.51 11.23 11.54
C PRO A 130 14.09 12.12 10.45
N GLY A 131 13.68 13.35 10.44
CA GLY A 131 14.13 14.29 9.44
C GLY A 131 13.34 14.26 8.16
N ARG A 132 12.40 13.33 8.00
CA ARG A 132 11.58 13.29 6.82
C ARG A 132 10.24 13.88 7.14
N ALA A 133 9.77 14.76 6.29
CA ALA A 133 8.52 15.38 6.53
C ALA A 133 7.80 15.49 5.22
N VAL A 134 7.14 14.44 4.85
CA VAL A 134 6.56 14.34 3.54
C VAL A 134 5.59 15.45 3.27
N GLY A 135 4.72 15.68 4.03
CA GLY A 135 3.76 16.69 3.73
C GLY A 135 4.25 18.05 3.88
N MET A 136 5.38 18.22 4.46
CA MET A 136 5.81 19.45 4.65
C MET A 136 6.68 19.88 3.75
N ALA A 137 7.01 19.67 3.05
CA ALA A 137 7.85 20.15 2.32
C ALA A 137 7.84 20.80 1.38
N SER A 138 7.91 20.91 1.73
CA SER A 138 7.97 21.40 1.18
C SER A 138 8.32 21.81 0.78
N PRO A 139 8.64 21.99 0.60
CA PRO A 139 8.91 22.43 0.09
C PRO A 139 9.08 22.57 -0.56
N ASP A 140 8.95 22.28 -0.62
CA ASP A 140 9.04 22.47 -1.17
C ASP A 140 9.23 22.98 -1.28
N THR A 141 9.37 22.98 -0.89
CA THR A 141 9.49 23.51 -0.91
C THR A 141 10.03 23.86 -0.99
N PRO A 142 10.38 24.11 -1.14
CA PRO A 142 10.78 24.42 -1.27
C PRO A 142 10.97 24.58 -1.31
N ALA A 143 11.16 24.51 -1.20
CA ALA A 143 11.19 24.67 -1.23
C ALA A 143 11.11 24.81 -1.28
#